data_9f3c1653d1e3cb5b2f40696532740a01
#
_entry.id   9f3c1653d1e3cb5b2f40696532740a01
#
_cell.length_a   1.000
_cell.length_b   1.000
_cell.length_c   1.000
_cell.angle_alpha   90.00
_cell.angle_beta   90.00
_cell.angle_gamma   90.00
#
_symmetry.space_group_name_H-M   'P 1'
#
loop_
_entity.id
_entity.type
_entity.pdbx_description
1 polymer ?
#
loop_
_entity_poly.entity_id
_entity_poly.type
_entity_poly.pdbx_seq_one_letter_code
_entity_poly.pdbx_strand_id
1 'polypeptide(L)'
;MQKWEYLFILRDRELDSNRKIGNWNVTFIPPQAQIGNKPSEFLPVLGEQGWELVAVWPLSDIPGDGWAGYTSVEKWVFKRARQD
;
A
#
# COMPACT_ATOMS: atom_id res chain seq x y z
N MET A 1 22.39 0.03 19.65
CA MET A 1 21.85 -0.68 18.49
C MET A 1 20.73 0.13 17.87
N GLN A 2 20.77 0.32 16.57
CA GLN A 2 19.72 1.05 15.87
C GLN A 2 18.41 0.26 15.89
N LYS A 3 17.34 0.92 16.28
CA LYS A 3 16.01 0.35 16.24
C LYS A 3 15.22 0.96 15.10
N TRP A 4 14.34 0.18 14.52
CA TRP A 4 13.52 0.59 13.38
C TRP A 4 12.05 0.49 13.71
N GLU A 5 11.27 1.39 13.15
CA GLU A 5 9.82 1.25 13.16
C GLU A 5 9.34 1.06 11.74
N TYR A 6 8.21 0.40 11.60
CA TYR A 6 7.69 -0.01 10.29
C TYR A 6 6.29 0.50 10.08
N LEU A 7 6.01 0.83 8.82
CA LEU A 7 4.68 1.23 8.39
C LEU A 7 4.29 0.33 7.23
N PHE A 8 3.07 -0.20 7.28
CA PHE A 8 2.54 -1.03 6.22
C PHE A 8 1.37 -0.31 5.56
N ILE A 9 1.31 -0.38 4.24
CA ILE A 9 0.16 0.10 3.49
C ILE A 9 -0.40 -1.08 2.72
N LEU A 10 -1.70 -1.31 2.89
CA LEU A 10 -2.44 -2.28 2.11
C LEU A 10 -3.33 -1.51 1.16
N ARG A 11 -3.19 -1.77 -0.13
CA ARG A 11 -4.03 -1.18 -1.17
C ARG A 11 -4.77 -2.30 -1.88
N ASP A 12 -6.07 -2.13 -2.06
CA ASP A 12 -6.85 -3.10 -2.80
C ASP A 12 -7.77 -2.37 -3.77
N ARG A 13 -8.15 -3.07 -4.83
CA ARG A 13 -9.10 -2.57 -5.81
C ARG A 13 -10.42 -3.25 -5.63
N GLU A 14 -11.47 -2.45 -5.77
CA GLU A 14 -12.80 -2.99 -5.81
C GLU A 14 -13.13 -3.39 -7.26
N LEU A 15 -13.75 -4.55 -7.41
CA LEU A 15 -14.27 -5.00 -8.69
C LEU A 15 -15.77 -5.06 -8.58
N ASP A 16 -16.47 -4.42 -9.51
CA ASP A 16 -17.92 -4.47 -9.50
C ASP A 16 -18.42 -5.69 -10.27
N SER A 17 -19.74 -5.86 -10.29
CA SER A 17 -20.36 -7.01 -10.93
C SER A 17 -20.16 -7.05 -12.45
N ASN A 18 -19.78 -5.91 -13.04
CA ASN A 18 -19.51 -5.81 -14.46
C ASN A 18 -18.01 -5.95 -14.76
N ARG A 19 -17.23 -6.38 -13.77
CA ARG A 19 -15.77 -6.55 -13.88
C ARG A 19 -15.05 -5.23 -14.17
N LYS A 20 -15.65 -4.12 -13.80
CA LYS A 20 -14.99 -2.84 -13.87
C LYS A 20 -14.15 -2.62 -12.64
N ILE A 21 -12.98 -2.00 -12.84
CA ILE A 21 -12.07 -1.72 -11.74
C ILE A 21 -12.58 -0.48 -11.03
N GLY A 22 -12.82 -0.61 -9.73
CA GLY A 22 -13.18 0.51 -8.89
C GLY A 22 -11.96 1.25 -8.38
N ASN A 23 -12.18 2.10 -7.43
CA ASN A 23 -11.12 2.88 -6.81
C ASN A 23 -10.26 2.00 -5.91
N TRP A 24 -9.04 2.46 -5.69
CA TRP A 24 -8.17 1.83 -4.72
C TRP A 24 -8.58 2.23 -3.31
N ASN A 25 -8.66 1.24 -2.44
CA ASN A 25 -8.79 1.44 -1.00
C ASN A 25 -7.42 1.33 -0.38
N VAL A 26 -7.15 2.15 0.63
CA VAL A 26 -5.85 2.22 1.27
C VAL A 26 -6.02 2.11 2.78
N THR A 27 -5.23 1.22 3.39
CA THR A 27 -5.21 1.05 4.84
C THR A 27 -3.78 1.22 5.31
N PHE A 28 -3.57 2.10 6.29
CA PHE A 28 -2.26 2.33 6.91
C PHE A 28 -2.20 1.61 8.24
N ILE A 29 -1.10 0.88 8.48
CA ILE A 29 -0.86 0.15 9.73
C ILE A 29 0.52 0.51 10.25
N PRO A 30 0.67 1.27 11.34
CA PRO A 30 -0.40 1.86 12.16
C PRO A 30 -1.18 2.94 11.42
N PRO A 31 -2.39 3.23 11.87
CA PRO A 31 -3.22 4.23 11.18
C PRO A 31 -2.52 5.58 11.07
N GLN A 32 -2.68 6.21 9.93
CA GLN A 32 -2.15 7.52 9.65
C GLN A 32 -3.29 8.45 9.24
N ALA A 33 -3.07 9.75 9.35
CA ALA A 33 -3.98 10.70 8.74
C ALA A 33 -4.06 10.39 7.25
N GLN A 34 -5.24 10.58 6.67
CA GLN A 34 -5.42 10.25 5.27
C GLN A 34 -4.55 11.16 4.41
N ILE A 35 -3.65 10.56 3.66
CA ILE A 35 -2.68 11.27 2.84
C ILE A 35 -2.80 10.88 1.36
N GLY A 36 -3.96 10.36 0.99
CA GLY A 36 -4.21 9.95 -0.38
C GLY A 36 -4.05 8.46 -0.59
N ASN A 37 -4.61 7.97 -1.68
CA ASN A 37 -4.62 6.55 -1.98
C ASN A 37 -3.76 6.18 -3.19
N LYS A 38 -3.06 7.16 -3.77
CA LYS A 38 -2.16 6.92 -4.90
C LYS A 38 -0.72 7.08 -4.46
N PRO A 39 0.21 6.31 -5.01
CA PRO A 39 1.62 6.46 -4.66
C PRO A 39 2.14 7.89 -4.87
N SER A 40 1.69 8.58 -5.91
CA SER A 40 2.10 9.96 -6.14
C SER A 40 1.64 10.90 -5.03
N GLU A 41 0.63 10.50 -4.27
CA GLU A 41 0.12 11.29 -3.16
C GLU A 41 0.81 10.93 -1.84
N PHE A 42 0.92 9.64 -1.53
CA PHE A 42 1.44 9.25 -0.21
C PHE A 42 2.97 9.16 -0.14
N LEU A 43 3.66 8.85 -1.25
CA LEU A 43 5.11 8.70 -1.17
C LEU A 43 5.84 9.99 -0.77
N PRO A 44 5.51 11.16 -1.35
CA PRO A 44 6.20 12.38 -0.91
C PRO A 44 5.95 12.72 0.56
N VAL A 45 4.74 12.51 1.04
CA VAL A 45 4.40 12.81 2.43
C VAL A 45 5.17 11.90 3.38
N LEU A 46 5.16 10.59 3.08
CA LEU A 46 5.87 9.63 3.91
C LEU A 46 7.38 9.88 3.89
N GLY A 47 7.92 10.23 2.72
CA GLY A 47 9.33 10.55 2.61
C GLY A 47 9.74 11.74 3.49
N GLU A 48 8.90 12.77 3.53
CA GLU A 48 9.17 13.93 4.40
C GLU A 48 9.12 13.57 5.88
N GLN A 49 8.36 12.54 6.23
CA GLN A 49 8.28 12.04 7.59
C GLN A 49 9.43 11.08 7.93
N GLY A 50 10.35 10.88 7.01
CA GLY A 50 11.50 10.03 7.23
C GLY A 50 11.31 8.56 6.88
N TRP A 51 10.18 8.21 6.30
CA TRP A 51 9.91 6.82 5.92
C TRP A 51 10.64 6.45 4.65
N GLU A 52 11.27 5.30 4.65
CA GLU A 52 11.99 4.73 3.51
C GLU A 52 11.24 3.50 3.02
N LEU A 53 10.98 3.44 1.74
CA LEU A 53 10.30 2.29 1.14
C LEU A 53 11.25 1.09 1.12
N VAL A 54 10.79 -0.01 1.72
CA VAL A 54 11.57 -1.25 1.78
C VAL A 54 11.19 -2.18 0.65
N ALA A 55 9.89 -2.39 0.44
CA ALA A 55 9.41 -3.34 -0.55
C ALA A 55 7.95 -3.08 -0.90
N VAL A 56 7.59 -3.52 -2.09
CA VAL A 56 6.20 -3.55 -2.55
C VAL A 56 5.92 -4.94 -3.08
N TRP A 57 4.85 -5.56 -2.60
CA TRP A 57 4.41 -6.85 -3.08
C TRP A 57 3.07 -6.71 -3.77
N PRO A 58 3.01 -6.92 -5.09
CA PRO A 58 1.72 -7.06 -5.75
C PRO A 58 1.18 -8.45 -5.49
N LEU A 59 -0.08 -8.51 -5.08
CA LEU A 59 -0.75 -9.78 -4.83
C LEU A 59 -1.90 -9.90 -5.81
N SER A 60 -1.88 -10.96 -6.61
CA SER A 60 -2.96 -11.24 -7.52
C SER A 60 -3.68 -12.48 -6.97
N ASP A 61 -4.78 -12.22 -6.30
CA ASP A 61 -5.50 -13.29 -5.62
C ASP A 61 -6.86 -13.57 -6.24
N ILE A 62 -7.10 -13.03 -7.42
CA ILE A 62 -8.36 -13.28 -8.10
C ILE A 62 -8.25 -14.60 -8.86
N PRO A 63 -8.83 -15.67 -8.34
CA PRO A 63 -8.83 -16.93 -9.05
C PRO A 63 -9.77 -16.84 -10.23
N GLY A 64 -9.42 -17.52 -11.28
CA GLY A 64 -10.36 -17.76 -12.33
C GLY A 64 -10.06 -17.00 -13.59
N ASP A 65 -11.05 -17.01 -14.39
CA ASP A 65 -11.00 -16.67 -15.78
C ASP A 65 -10.97 -15.18 -16.02
N GLY A 66 -10.11 -14.75 -16.88
CA GLY A 66 -10.09 -13.39 -17.37
C GLY A 66 -9.42 -12.37 -16.46
N TRP A 67 -9.00 -12.77 -15.27
CA TRP A 67 -8.34 -11.87 -14.34
C TRP A 67 -6.89 -12.27 -14.05
N ALA A 68 -6.40 -13.29 -14.70
CA ALA A 68 -5.03 -13.78 -14.51
C ALA A 68 -4.03 -12.66 -14.81
N GLY A 69 -3.07 -12.47 -13.91
CA GLY A 69 -2.07 -11.43 -14.06
C GLY A 69 -2.52 -10.05 -13.57
N TYR A 70 -3.72 -9.94 -13.09
CA TYR A 70 -4.27 -8.68 -12.62
C TYR A 70 -3.90 -8.44 -11.16
N THR A 71 -3.28 -7.31 -10.88
CA THR A 71 -2.95 -6.97 -9.49
C THR A 71 -4.14 -6.33 -8.82
N SER A 72 -4.69 -7.00 -7.82
CA SER A 72 -5.85 -6.51 -7.08
C SER A 72 -5.49 -6.01 -5.69
N VAL A 73 -4.37 -6.46 -5.15
CA VAL A 73 -3.93 -6.08 -3.81
C VAL A 73 -2.45 -5.78 -3.86
N GLU A 74 -2.04 -4.75 -3.17
CA GLU A 74 -0.62 -4.40 -3.02
C GLU A 74 -0.32 -4.21 -1.55
N LYS A 75 0.83 -4.70 -1.12
CA LYS A 75 1.33 -4.46 0.22
C LYS A 75 2.62 -3.67 0.11
N TRP A 76 2.67 -2.53 0.77
CA TRP A 76 3.83 -1.65 0.79
C TRP A 76 4.42 -1.65 2.19
N VAL A 77 5.74 -1.71 2.29
CA VAL A 77 6.42 -1.72 3.60
C VAL A 77 7.44 -0.60 3.63
N PHE A 78 7.37 0.19 4.68
CA PHE A 78 8.29 1.29 4.92
C PHE A 78 8.97 1.10 6.28
N LYS A 79 10.16 1.67 6.41
CA LYS A 79 10.85 1.71 7.70
C LYS A 79 11.42 3.09 7.91
N ARG A 80 11.66 3.41 9.18
CA ARG A 80 12.45 4.59 9.53
C ARG A 80 13.12 4.34 10.86
N ALA A 81 14.20 5.07 11.10
CA ALA A 81 14.91 4.97 12.36
C ALA A 81 13.98 5.39 13.49
N ARG A 82 13.94 4.56 14.53
CA ARG A 82 13.13 4.85 15.69
C ARG A 82 13.90 5.78 16.61
N GLN A 83 13.26 6.84 16.99
CA GLN A 83 13.83 7.78 17.94
C GLN A 83 13.19 7.56 19.29
N ASP A 84 14.02 7.13 20.24
CA ASP A 84 13.59 6.89 21.60
C ASP A 84 13.81 8.10 22.47
#